data_831335d91a2f671f3e58d4f2b0c36612
#
_entry.id   831335d91a2f671f3e58d4f2b0c36612
#
_cell.length_a   1.000
_cell.length_b   1.000
_cell.length_c   1.000
_cell.angle_alpha   90.00
_cell.angle_beta   90.00
_cell.angle_gamma   90.00
#
_symmetry.space_group_name_H-M   'P 1'
#
loop_
_entity.id
_entity.type
_entity.pdbx_description
1 polymer ?
#
loop_
_entity_poly.entity_id
_entity_poly.type
_entity_poly.pdbx_seq_one_letter_code
_entity_poly.pdbx_strand_id
1 'polypeptide(L)'
;MSLATQKFNIVKKILNKSMFNENIIHIILKYYWQLLDNKKPVLLDWIDYNKLHFDALSANSNAINILESRIKYEKRLSKKTYNNLIYYKKINWCKLSENPNAINLLNNNKDKINWYKLSSNPNAINILNNNKDKINWSKLSSNPNAINLLKNNKDKINWNKLSKNPNAINLLKNNKDKINWSKLSSNPNAIEILKNNQDKINWNKLSKNPNAIELLTNNKDKIDWYSLSYNPNAIELLKNNRELICWYRMSLNPNAIELLDEKIQYENQLLENDYENLNYYDRIYYFWLSQNSNAIRLLKENQNKINWNTLSYNESIFKNEKMPYI
;
A
#
# COMPACT_ATOMS: atom_id res chain seq x y z
N MET A 1 12.59 20.28 15.11
CA MET A 1 11.98 21.19 14.10
C MET A 1 12.65 20.89 12.76
N SER A 2 11.85 20.65 11.69
CA SER A 2 12.42 20.31 10.38
C SER A 2 13.16 21.49 9.76
N LEU A 3 14.04 21.22 8.79
CA LEU A 3 14.73 22.26 8.03
C LEU A 3 13.74 23.12 7.23
N ALA A 4 12.64 22.53 6.74
CA ALA A 4 11.58 23.26 6.04
C ALA A 4 10.89 24.24 6.99
N THR A 5 10.52 23.81 8.20
CA THR A 5 9.93 24.67 9.24
C THR A 5 10.88 25.79 9.65
N GLN A 6 12.18 25.52 9.79
CA GLN A 6 13.18 26.55 10.09
C GLN A 6 13.26 27.61 8.99
N LYS A 7 13.38 27.19 7.71
CA LYS A 7 13.41 28.09 6.56
C LYS A 7 12.13 28.89 6.43
N PHE A 8 10.97 28.25 6.62
CA PHE A 8 9.67 28.91 6.60
C PHE A 8 9.58 30.02 7.66
N ASN A 9 9.97 29.73 8.90
CA ASN A 9 9.95 30.71 9.98
C ASN A 9 10.89 31.91 9.74
N ILE A 10 12.04 31.66 9.09
CA ILE A 10 12.95 32.76 8.69
C ILE A 10 12.27 33.66 7.66
N VAL A 11 11.66 33.09 6.61
CA VAL A 11 10.99 33.89 5.56
C VAL A 11 9.76 34.60 6.14
N LYS A 12 8.97 33.95 6.98
CA LYS A 12 7.86 34.60 7.71
C LYS A 12 8.34 35.81 8.49
N LYS A 13 9.46 35.69 9.23
CA LYS A 13 10.03 36.81 10.02
C LYS A 13 10.48 37.96 9.12
N ILE A 14 11.00 37.67 7.93
CA ILE A 14 11.40 38.69 6.93
C ILE A 14 10.17 39.38 6.36
N LEU A 15 9.16 38.62 5.92
CA LEU A 15 7.95 39.16 5.30
C LEU A 15 7.12 40.00 6.28
N ASN A 16 7.03 39.63 7.55
CA ASN A 16 6.34 40.41 8.57
C ASN A 16 7.01 41.76 8.89
N LYS A 17 8.25 41.98 8.45
CA LYS A 17 8.94 43.27 8.48
C LYS A 17 8.80 44.07 7.18
N SER A 18 8.17 43.51 6.16
CA SER A 18 7.94 44.16 4.88
C SER A 18 6.68 45.03 4.91
N MET A 19 6.52 45.89 3.91
CA MET A 19 5.33 46.73 3.74
C MET A 19 4.17 46.00 3.04
N PHE A 20 4.24 44.66 2.87
CA PHE A 20 3.15 43.89 2.26
C PHE A 20 1.95 43.74 3.21
N ASN A 21 0.76 43.76 2.62
CA ASN A 21 -0.49 43.45 3.27
C ASN A 21 -0.47 41.99 3.80
N GLU A 22 -1.09 41.74 4.96
CA GLU A 22 -1.14 40.42 5.60
C GLU A 22 -1.67 39.32 4.68
N ASN A 23 -2.68 39.62 3.84
CA ASN A 23 -3.21 38.68 2.86
C ASN A 23 -2.16 38.27 1.83
N ILE A 24 -1.36 39.23 1.36
CA ILE A 24 -0.26 38.97 0.42
C ILE A 24 0.83 38.16 1.10
N ILE A 25 1.19 38.49 2.34
CA ILE A 25 2.14 37.71 3.13
C ILE A 25 1.65 36.28 3.30
N HIS A 26 0.37 36.08 3.63
CA HIS A 26 -0.24 34.75 3.75
C HIS A 26 -0.15 33.94 2.45
N ILE A 27 -0.47 34.56 1.30
CA ILE A 27 -0.37 33.92 -0.01
C ILE A 27 1.09 33.54 -0.32
N ILE A 28 2.04 34.46 -0.13
CA ILE A 28 3.47 34.21 -0.36
C ILE A 28 3.96 33.05 0.53
N LEU A 29 3.62 33.06 1.82
CA LEU A 29 4.02 32.02 2.77
C LEU A 29 3.41 30.67 2.39
N LYS A 30 2.15 30.64 1.93
CA LYS A 30 1.48 29.42 1.46
C LYS A 30 2.20 28.83 0.25
N TYR A 31 2.54 29.65 -0.77
CA TYR A 31 3.30 29.20 -1.92
C TYR A 31 4.73 28.82 -1.57
N TYR A 32 5.39 29.60 -0.71
CA TYR A 32 6.73 29.30 -0.25
C TYR A 32 6.78 27.99 0.55
N TRP A 33 5.78 27.74 1.41
CA TRP A 33 5.64 26.44 2.09
C TRP A 33 5.44 25.31 1.08
N GLN A 34 4.60 25.51 0.07
CA GLN A 34 4.42 24.52 -1.01
C GLN A 34 5.71 24.24 -1.79
N LEU A 35 6.59 25.24 -1.96
CA LEU A 35 7.90 25.08 -2.58
C LEU A 35 8.93 24.41 -1.66
N LEU A 36 8.93 24.75 -0.38
CA LEU A 36 9.77 24.09 0.63
C LEU A 36 9.29 22.68 0.91
N ASP A 37 7.99 22.54 0.93
CA ASP A 37 7.28 21.30 1.16
C ASP A 37 7.15 20.53 -0.14
N ASN A 38 8.23 19.93 -0.55
CA ASN A 38 8.15 18.67 -1.27
C ASN A 38 7.58 17.63 -0.32
N LYS A 39 6.38 17.86 0.26
CA LYS A 39 5.62 17.01 1.19
C LYS A 39 6.36 15.71 1.54
N LYS A 40 7.51 15.88 2.22
CA LYS A 40 8.35 14.75 2.58
C LYS A 40 7.73 14.12 3.82
N PRO A 41 7.14 12.94 3.69
CA PRO A 41 6.56 12.27 4.85
C PRO A 41 7.61 12.09 5.93
N VAL A 42 7.25 12.40 7.19
CA VAL A 42 8.10 12.17 8.38
C VAL A 42 7.48 11.09 9.24
N LEU A 43 8.30 10.31 9.91
CA LEU A 43 7.82 9.28 10.84
C LEU A 43 6.97 9.90 11.95
N LEU A 44 5.95 9.17 12.38
CA LEU A 44 5.22 9.48 13.61
C LEU A 44 6.16 9.40 14.83
N ASP A 45 5.96 10.26 15.81
CA ASP A 45 6.89 10.48 16.91
C ASP A 45 7.10 9.25 17.82
N TRP A 46 6.11 8.34 17.87
CA TRP A 46 6.15 7.12 18.67
C TRP A 46 6.77 5.91 17.92
N ILE A 47 7.09 6.06 16.64
CA ILE A 47 7.71 5.00 15.84
C ILE A 47 9.21 4.93 16.11
N ASP A 48 9.67 3.80 16.65
CA ASP A 48 11.10 3.55 16.86
C ASP A 48 11.77 3.20 15.51
N TYR A 49 12.53 4.15 14.99
CA TYR A 49 13.31 4.00 13.76
C TYR A 49 14.24 2.78 13.77
N ASN A 50 14.81 2.44 14.94
CA ASN A 50 15.77 1.34 15.05
C ASN A 50 15.12 -0.05 14.87
N LYS A 51 13.80 -0.14 15.14
CA LYS A 51 13.03 -1.37 14.97
C LYS A 51 12.52 -1.56 13.53
N LEU A 52 12.58 -0.52 12.69
CA LEU A 52 12.13 -0.62 11.31
C LEU A 52 13.05 -1.51 10.45
N HIS A 53 12.43 -2.23 9.54
CA HIS A 53 13.09 -3.12 8.59
C HIS A 53 13.23 -2.42 7.22
N PHE A 54 14.46 -2.08 6.81
CA PHE A 54 14.72 -1.42 5.52
C PHE A 54 14.32 -2.29 4.32
N ASP A 55 14.41 -3.61 4.47
CA ASP A 55 13.89 -4.56 3.49
C ASP A 55 12.39 -4.32 3.22
N ALA A 56 11.59 -4.16 4.26
CA ALA A 56 10.15 -3.88 4.17
C ALA A 56 9.87 -2.43 3.74
N LEU A 57 10.58 -1.44 4.33
CA LEU A 57 10.50 -0.02 3.96
C LEU A 57 10.75 0.21 2.47
N SER A 58 11.57 -0.64 1.81
CA SER A 58 11.83 -0.53 0.37
C SER A 58 10.54 -0.61 -0.49
N ALA A 59 9.48 -1.24 0.02
CA ALA A 59 8.17 -1.27 -0.64
C ALA A 59 7.25 -0.12 -0.21
N ASN A 60 7.57 0.60 0.88
CA ASN A 60 6.72 1.67 1.44
C ASN A 60 6.89 2.96 0.63
N SER A 61 5.81 3.42 0.00
CA SER A 61 5.83 4.60 -0.90
C SER A 61 6.11 5.91 -0.17
N ASN A 62 5.87 5.99 1.14
CA ASN A 62 6.12 7.16 1.97
C ASN A 62 7.54 7.19 2.56
N ALA A 63 8.32 6.10 2.43
CA ALA A 63 9.65 5.98 3.02
C ALA A 63 10.80 6.56 2.15
N ILE A 64 10.52 7.20 1.02
CA ILE A 64 11.54 7.56 0.00
C ILE A 64 12.73 8.33 0.58
N ASN A 65 12.51 9.29 1.47
CA ASN A 65 13.59 10.07 2.07
C ASN A 65 14.50 9.22 2.98
N ILE A 66 13.90 8.32 3.77
CA ILE A 66 14.64 7.39 4.62
C ILE A 66 15.46 6.43 3.76
N LEU A 67 14.86 5.93 2.67
CA LEU A 67 15.52 5.02 1.73
C LEU A 67 16.67 5.72 0.98
N GLU A 68 16.50 6.98 0.56
CA GLU A 68 17.58 7.77 -0.05
C GLU A 68 18.76 7.92 0.90
N SER A 69 18.51 8.28 2.14
CA SER A 69 19.52 8.41 3.19
C SER A 69 20.22 7.08 3.45
N ARG A 70 19.47 5.98 3.47
CA ARG A 70 20.00 4.62 3.65
C ARG A 70 20.87 4.19 2.48
N ILE A 71 20.48 4.46 1.24
CA ILE A 71 21.27 4.18 0.04
C ILE A 71 22.61 4.93 0.11
N LYS A 72 22.60 6.22 0.51
CA LYS A 72 23.82 7.01 0.68
C LYS A 72 24.74 6.42 1.76
N TYR A 73 24.16 5.96 2.87
CA TYR A 73 24.91 5.27 3.93
C TYR A 73 25.52 3.96 3.41
N GLU A 74 24.73 3.09 2.77
CA GLU A 74 25.22 1.79 2.26
C GLU A 74 26.35 1.94 1.24
N LYS A 75 26.34 2.98 0.40
CA LYS A 75 27.39 3.28 -0.58
C LYS A 75 28.73 3.67 0.06
N ARG A 76 28.73 4.14 1.32
CA ARG A 76 29.96 4.52 2.05
C ARG A 76 30.58 3.35 2.81
N LEU A 77 29.86 2.25 2.95
CA LEU A 77 30.35 1.08 3.68
C LEU A 77 31.42 0.34 2.87
N SER A 78 32.43 -0.20 3.57
CA SER A 78 33.30 -1.19 2.97
C SER A 78 32.51 -2.45 2.58
N LYS A 79 32.98 -3.20 1.58
CA LYS A 79 32.33 -4.45 1.15
C LYS A 79 32.16 -5.43 2.33
N LYS A 80 33.14 -5.51 3.22
CA LYS A 80 33.07 -6.36 4.43
C LYS A 80 31.98 -5.91 5.36
N THR A 81 31.89 -4.61 5.67
CA THR A 81 30.85 -4.05 6.56
C THR A 81 29.46 -4.22 5.96
N TYR A 82 29.30 -3.95 4.65
CA TYR A 82 28.02 -4.14 3.98
C TYR A 82 27.57 -5.61 4.01
N ASN A 83 28.46 -6.56 3.77
CA ASN A 83 28.13 -7.98 3.78
C ASN A 83 27.67 -8.45 5.17
N ASN A 84 28.27 -7.90 6.24
CA ASN A 84 27.92 -8.23 7.62
C ASN A 84 26.60 -7.57 8.11
N LEU A 85 26.04 -6.63 7.37
CA LEU A 85 24.71 -6.10 7.72
C LEU A 85 23.66 -7.22 7.65
N ILE A 86 22.82 -7.30 8.67
CA ILE A 86 21.65 -8.19 8.70
C ILE A 86 20.73 -7.82 7.52
N TYR A 87 20.15 -8.80 6.86
CA TYR A 87 19.38 -8.62 5.62
C TYR A 87 18.26 -7.56 5.73
N TYR A 88 17.53 -7.52 6.84
CA TYR A 88 16.43 -6.56 7.03
C TYR A 88 16.91 -5.12 7.26
N LYS A 89 18.19 -4.91 7.49
CA LYS A 89 18.83 -3.58 7.56
C LYS A 89 19.35 -3.10 6.21
N LYS A 90 19.23 -3.90 5.13
CA LYS A 90 19.65 -3.54 3.77
C LYS A 90 18.48 -3.07 2.92
N ILE A 91 18.75 -2.20 1.95
CA ILE A 91 17.80 -1.88 0.89
C ILE A 91 17.49 -3.14 0.08
N ASN A 92 16.21 -3.44 -0.10
CA ASN A 92 15.74 -4.48 -1.01
C ASN A 92 15.42 -3.88 -2.38
N TRP A 93 16.34 -4.01 -3.32
CA TRP A 93 16.20 -3.45 -4.67
C TRP A 93 15.06 -4.07 -5.48
N CYS A 94 14.67 -5.33 -5.18
CA CYS A 94 13.50 -5.95 -5.79
C CYS A 94 12.21 -5.23 -5.37
N LYS A 95 12.03 -4.99 -4.06
CA LYS A 95 10.88 -4.27 -3.51
C LYS A 95 10.90 -2.81 -3.94
N LEU A 96 12.07 -2.17 -3.92
CA LEU A 96 12.25 -0.79 -4.36
C LEU A 96 11.87 -0.61 -5.84
N SER A 97 12.18 -1.59 -6.70
CA SER A 97 11.80 -1.55 -8.12
C SER A 97 10.28 -1.60 -8.34
N GLU A 98 9.52 -2.19 -7.42
CA GLU A 98 8.06 -2.26 -7.46
C GLU A 98 7.41 -1.03 -6.79
N ASN A 99 8.16 -0.26 -5.99
CA ASN A 99 7.67 0.92 -5.28
C ASN A 99 7.38 2.08 -6.26
N PRO A 100 6.12 2.55 -6.35
CA PRO A 100 5.72 3.55 -7.35
C PRO A 100 6.42 4.92 -7.16
N ASN A 101 6.80 5.27 -5.92
CA ASN A 101 7.44 6.54 -5.62
C ASN A 101 8.98 6.50 -5.74
N ALA A 102 9.57 5.32 -5.99
CA ALA A 102 11.03 5.17 -6.05
C ALA A 102 11.65 5.45 -7.43
N ILE A 103 10.90 5.95 -8.40
CA ILE A 103 11.38 6.11 -9.80
C ILE A 103 12.68 6.92 -9.88
N ASN A 104 12.79 8.03 -9.14
CA ASN A 104 14.00 8.85 -9.13
C ASN A 104 15.20 8.12 -8.49
N LEU A 105 14.96 7.35 -7.40
CA LEU A 105 16.02 6.54 -6.79
C LEU A 105 16.52 5.46 -7.75
N LEU A 106 15.63 4.83 -8.52
CA LEU A 106 15.96 3.81 -9.51
C LEU A 106 16.73 4.41 -10.70
N ASN A 107 16.33 5.58 -11.20
CA ASN A 107 17.06 6.28 -12.26
C ASN A 107 18.52 6.60 -11.86
N ASN A 108 18.75 6.92 -10.59
CA ASN A 108 20.08 7.21 -10.05
C ASN A 108 20.88 5.94 -9.68
N ASN A 109 20.29 4.73 -9.84
CA ASN A 109 20.90 3.44 -9.49
C ASN A 109 20.47 2.37 -10.51
N LYS A 110 20.68 2.64 -11.81
CA LYS A 110 20.18 1.79 -12.92
C LYS A 110 20.70 0.36 -12.89
N ASP A 111 21.90 0.15 -12.36
CA ASP A 111 22.56 -1.14 -12.18
C ASP A 111 21.86 -2.02 -11.14
N LYS A 112 21.05 -1.44 -10.25
CA LYS A 112 20.31 -2.12 -9.19
C LYS A 112 18.85 -2.44 -9.54
N ILE A 113 18.36 -2.00 -10.70
CA ILE A 113 16.98 -2.20 -11.11
C ILE A 113 16.67 -3.69 -11.30
N ASN A 114 15.64 -4.17 -10.59
CA ASN A 114 15.04 -5.46 -10.88
C ASN A 114 13.94 -5.27 -11.94
N TRP A 115 14.27 -5.54 -13.21
CA TRP A 115 13.39 -5.32 -14.36
C TRP A 115 12.10 -6.15 -14.32
N TYR A 116 12.17 -7.37 -13.74
CA TYR A 116 10.99 -8.21 -13.51
C TYR A 116 9.97 -7.51 -12.61
N LYS A 117 10.43 -6.91 -11.48
CA LYS A 117 9.59 -6.16 -10.54
C LYS A 117 9.18 -4.80 -11.11
N LEU A 118 10.10 -4.10 -11.76
CA LEU A 118 9.82 -2.81 -12.39
C LEU A 118 8.70 -2.88 -13.43
N SER A 119 8.59 -4.00 -14.15
CA SER A 119 7.54 -4.18 -15.16
C SER A 119 6.12 -4.10 -14.58
N SER A 120 5.93 -4.39 -13.29
CA SER A 120 4.64 -4.21 -12.58
C SER A 120 4.45 -2.85 -11.92
N ASN A 121 5.50 -2.01 -11.90
CA ASN A 121 5.42 -0.68 -11.27
C ASN A 121 4.62 0.29 -12.16
N PRO A 122 3.49 0.85 -11.67
CA PRO A 122 2.62 1.70 -12.48
C PRO A 122 3.29 2.99 -12.96
N ASN A 123 4.28 3.50 -12.22
CA ASN A 123 4.97 4.76 -12.56
C ASN A 123 6.23 4.55 -13.42
N ALA A 124 6.57 3.29 -13.77
CA ALA A 124 7.78 2.97 -14.53
C ALA A 124 7.59 2.96 -16.05
N ILE A 125 6.44 3.34 -16.60
CA ILE A 125 6.12 3.19 -18.04
C ILE A 125 7.16 3.88 -18.92
N ASN A 126 7.63 5.08 -18.57
CA ASN A 126 8.64 5.79 -19.34
C ASN A 126 10.00 5.05 -19.36
N ILE A 127 10.43 4.51 -18.21
CA ILE A 127 11.66 3.71 -18.14
C ILE A 127 11.53 2.45 -19.01
N LEU A 128 10.38 1.78 -18.93
CA LEU A 128 10.11 0.55 -19.69
C LEU A 128 10.06 0.80 -21.20
N ASN A 129 9.45 1.90 -21.66
CA ASN A 129 9.42 2.28 -23.07
C ASN A 129 10.82 2.48 -23.66
N ASN A 130 11.75 3.01 -22.87
CA ASN A 130 13.13 3.23 -23.26
C ASN A 130 14.04 1.99 -23.14
N ASN A 131 13.51 0.87 -22.58
CA ASN A 131 14.23 -0.37 -22.35
C ASN A 131 13.35 -1.60 -22.66
N LYS A 132 12.80 -1.65 -23.88
CA LYS A 132 11.80 -2.66 -24.28
C LYS A 132 12.34 -4.09 -24.23
N ASP A 133 13.63 -4.26 -24.42
CA ASP A 133 14.36 -5.53 -24.32
C ASP A 133 14.35 -6.11 -22.89
N LYS A 134 14.20 -5.27 -21.86
CA LYS A 134 14.21 -5.65 -20.46
C LYS A 134 12.82 -5.88 -19.85
N ILE A 135 11.76 -5.64 -20.64
CA ILE A 135 10.38 -5.79 -20.16
C ILE A 135 10.04 -7.25 -19.87
N ASN A 136 9.55 -7.52 -18.66
CA ASN A 136 8.83 -8.76 -18.41
C ASN A 136 7.35 -8.57 -18.75
N TRP A 137 6.95 -9.04 -19.92
CA TRP A 137 5.59 -8.87 -20.46
C TRP A 137 4.50 -9.50 -19.61
N SER A 138 4.81 -10.61 -18.92
CA SER A 138 3.85 -11.24 -18.00
C SER A 138 3.56 -10.32 -16.80
N LYS A 139 4.58 -9.68 -16.22
CA LYS A 139 4.40 -8.70 -15.15
C LYS A 139 3.74 -7.42 -15.66
N LEU A 140 4.15 -6.95 -16.84
CA LEU A 140 3.56 -5.79 -17.49
C LEU A 140 2.06 -5.95 -17.71
N SER A 141 1.58 -7.16 -18.02
CA SER A 141 0.15 -7.44 -18.25
C SER A 141 -0.70 -7.14 -17.01
N SER A 142 -0.13 -7.18 -15.79
CA SER A 142 -0.82 -6.78 -14.55
C SER A 142 -0.66 -5.29 -14.20
N ASN A 143 0.16 -4.54 -14.93
CA ASN A 143 0.39 -3.12 -14.68
C ASN A 143 -0.79 -2.28 -15.22
N PRO A 144 -1.52 -1.54 -14.36
CA PRO A 144 -2.72 -0.80 -14.81
C PRO A 144 -2.40 0.31 -15.82
N ASN A 145 -1.19 0.87 -15.79
CA ASN A 145 -0.80 1.97 -16.67
C ASN A 145 -0.18 1.49 -18.01
N ALA A 146 -0.03 0.16 -18.20
CA ALA A 146 0.62 -0.40 -19.37
C ALA A 146 -0.33 -0.72 -20.54
N ILE A 147 -1.62 -0.39 -20.47
CA ILE A 147 -2.63 -0.82 -21.46
C ILE A 147 -2.26 -0.43 -22.90
N ASN A 148 -1.77 0.78 -23.12
CA ASN A 148 -1.37 1.23 -24.47
C ASN A 148 -0.17 0.44 -25.01
N LEU A 149 0.82 0.15 -24.14
CA LEU A 149 1.98 -0.66 -24.52
C LEU A 149 1.59 -2.10 -24.86
N LEU A 150 0.63 -2.67 -24.11
CA LEU A 150 0.08 -4.02 -24.35
C LEU A 150 -0.75 -4.09 -25.64
N LYS A 151 -1.57 -3.07 -25.94
CA LYS A 151 -2.35 -3.01 -27.19
C LYS A 151 -1.44 -3.07 -28.43
N ASN A 152 -0.25 -2.48 -28.37
CA ASN A 152 0.72 -2.47 -29.47
C ASN A 152 1.60 -3.73 -29.52
N ASN A 153 1.45 -4.66 -28.54
CA ASN A 153 2.24 -5.90 -28.43
C ASN A 153 1.33 -7.05 -27.97
N LYS A 154 0.25 -7.30 -28.71
CA LYS A 154 -0.81 -8.24 -28.34
C LYS A 154 -0.32 -9.70 -28.23
N ASP A 155 0.69 -10.05 -29.00
CA ASP A 155 1.37 -11.35 -28.98
C ASP A 155 2.09 -11.64 -27.66
N LYS A 156 2.47 -10.59 -26.92
CA LYS A 156 3.20 -10.68 -25.65
C LYS A 156 2.31 -10.63 -24.40
N ILE A 157 0.98 -10.48 -24.59
CA ILE A 157 0.04 -10.37 -23.46
C ILE A 157 -0.08 -11.70 -22.71
N ASN A 158 0.13 -11.64 -21.40
CA ASN A 158 -0.30 -12.71 -20.50
C ASN A 158 -1.75 -12.45 -20.07
N TRP A 159 -2.70 -13.12 -20.74
CA TRP A 159 -4.13 -12.95 -20.53
C TRP A 159 -4.59 -13.33 -19.12
N ASN A 160 -3.93 -14.31 -18.49
CA ASN A 160 -4.20 -14.67 -17.08
C ASN A 160 -3.91 -13.49 -16.14
N LYS A 161 -2.78 -12.80 -16.31
CA LYS A 161 -2.43 -11.61 -15.55
C LYS A 161 -3.29 -10.41 -15.91
N LEU A 162 -3.58 -10.25 -17.21
CA LEU A 162 -4.42 -9.17 -17.72
C LEU A 162 -5.85 -9.24 -17.16
N SER A 163 -6.41 -10.44 -16.96
CA SER A 163 -7.76 -10.59 -16.40
C SER A 163 -7.94 -9.95 -15.03
N LYS A 164 -6.87 -9.81 -14.24
CA LYS A 164 -6.88 -9.11 -12.95
C LYS A 164 -6.63 -7.59 -13.08
N ASN A 165 -6.17 -7.11 -14.23
CA ASN A 165 -5.83 -5.70 -14.43
C ASN A 165 -7.10 -4.84 -14.52
N PRO A 166 -7.33 -3.87 -13.61
CA PRO A 166 -8.58 -3.10 -13.59
C PRO A 166 -8.79 -2.25 -14.83
N ASN A 167 -7.71 -1.82 -15.50
CA ASN A 167 -7.80 -0.98 -16.70
C ASN A 167 -7.92 -1.76 -18.00
N ALA A 168 -7.93 -3.13 -17.93
CA ALA A 168 -7.96 -3.99 -19.13
C ALA A 168 -9.37 -4.36 -19.60
N ILE A 169 -10.45 -3.86 -18.98
CA ILE A 169 -11.83 -4.31 -19.23
C ILE A 169 -12.21 -4.28 -20.71
N ASN A 170 -11.92 -3.20 -21.42
CA ASN A 170 -12.22 -3.09 -22.86
C ASN A 170 -11.44 -4.12 -23.71
N LEU A 171 -10.19 -4.39 -23.33
CA LEU A 171 -9.36 -5.36 -24.03
C LEU A 171 -9.88 -6.79 -23.80
N LEU A 172 -10.36 -7.08 -22.59
CA LEU A 172 -10.96 -8.37 -22.22
C LEU A 172 -12.33 -8.58 -22.89
N LYS A 173 -13.19 -7.56 -22.98
CA LYS A 173 -14.49 -7.64 -23.67
C LYS A 173 -14.32 -8.07 -25.14
N ASN A 174 -13.24 -7.61 -25.78
CA ASN A 174 -12.95 -7.93 -27.20
C ASN A 174 -12.20 -9.27 -27.38
N ASN A 175 -11.85 -9.96 -26.28
CA ASN A 175 -11.11 -11.24 -26.31
C ASN A 175 -11.65 -12.18 -25.22
N LYS A 176 -12.96 -12.45 -25.26
CA LYS A 176 -13.68 -13.20 -24.23
C LYS A 176 -13.15 -14.63 -24.04
N ASP A 177 -12.68 -15.24 -25.12
CA ASP A 177 -12.06 -16.57 -25.17
C ASP A 177 -10.77 -16.67 -24.33
N LYS A 178 -10.10 -15.53 -24.10
CA LYS A 178 -8.84 -15.45 -23.37
C LYS A 178 -8.98 -15.07 -21.88
N ILE A 179 -10.22 -14.86 -21.41
CA ILE A 179 -10.48 -14.45 -20.03
C ILE A 179 -10.19 -15.59 -19.04
N ASN A 180 -9.35 -15.32 -18.05
CA ASN A 180 -9.29 -16.14 -16.85
C ASN A 180 -10.36 -15.67 -15.85
N TRP A 181 -11.49 -16.37 -15.80
CA TRP A 181 -12.65 -16.00 -14.98
C TRP A 181 -12.36 -15.97 -13.50
N SER A 182 -11.53 -16.89 -12.98
CA SER A 182 -11.11 -16.86 -11.57
C SER A 182 -10.33 -15.58 -11.23
N LYS A 183 -9.45 -15.10 -12.12
CA LYS A 183 -8.74 -13.83 -11.92
C LYS A 183 -9.64 -12.64 -12.13
N LEU A 184 -10.55 -12.71 -13.10
CA LEU A 184 -11.54 -11.67 -13.38
C LEU A 184 -12.46 -11.44 -12.19
N SER A 185 -12.85 -12.49 -11.46
CA SER A 185 -13.70 -12.38 -10.26
C SER A 185 -13.12 -11.45 -9.18
N SER A 186 -11.78 -11.31 -9.11
CA SER A 186 -11.13 -10.36 -8.20
C SER A 186 -10.86 -8.98 -8.82
N ASN A 187 -11.25 -8.74 -10.07
CA ASN A 187 -11.05 -7.45 -10.74
C ASN A 187 -12.18 -6.48 -10.36
N PRO A 188 -11.92 -5.35 -9.69
CA PRO A 188 -12.98 -4.45 -9.22
C PRO A 188 -13.81 -3.83 -10.35
N ASN A 189 -13.24 -3.70 -11.55
CA ASN A 189 -13.93 -3.09 -12.69
C ASN A 189 -14.68 -4.11 -13.58
N ALA A 190 -14.69 -5.41 -13.19
CA ALA A 190 -15.30 -6.46 -14.00
C ALA A 190 -16.74 -6.83 -13.61
N ILE A 191 -17.38 -6.12 -12.68
CA ILE A 191 -18.68 -6.51 -12.10
C ILE A 191 -19.74 -6.74 -13.18
N GLU A 192 -19.85 -5.85 -14.16
CA GLU A 192 -20.84 -6.00 -15.25
C GLU A 192 -20.61 -7.25 -16.13
N ILE A 193 -19.35 -7.62 -16.36
CA ILE A 193 -19.03 -8.86 -17.08
C ILE A 193 -19.41 -10.07 -16.24
N LEU A 194 -19.19 -10.01 -14.92
CA LEU A 194 -19.47 -11.11 -13.99
C LEU A 194 -20.98 -11.28 -13.76
N LYS A 195 -21.76 -10.21 -13.64
CA LYS A 195 -23.23 -10.26 -13.56
C LYS A 195 -23.85 -11.05 -14.73
N ASN A 196 -23.30 -10.89 -15.94
CA ASN A 196 -23.78 -11.56 -17.16
C ASN A 196 -23.18 -12.97 -17.37
N ASN A 197 -22.31 -13.47 -16.48
CA ASN A 197 -21.63 -14.77 -16.60
C ASN A 197 -21.44 -15.39 -15.20
N GLN A 198 -22.54 -15.49 -14.43
CA GLN A 198 -22.48 -15.92 -13.03
C GLN A 198 -22.03 -17.37 -12.85
N ASP A 199 -22.26 -18.21 -13.88
CA ASP A 199 -21.78 -19.60 -13.96
C ASP A 199 -20.23 -19.71 -13.94
N LYS A 200 -19.53 -18.65 -14.32
CA LYS A 200 -18.06 -18.60 -14.41
C LYS A 200 -17.40 -17.93 -13.20
N ILE A 201 -18.19 -17.43 -12.23
CA ILE A 201 -17.67 -16.70 -11.08
C ILE A 201 -16.92 -17.65 -10.12
N ASN A 202 -15.72 -17.25 -9.74
CA ASN A 202 -15.06 -17.79 -8.56
C ASN A 202 -15.50 -16.97 -7.32
N TRP A 203 -16.45 -17.48 -6.55
CA TRP A 203 -17.08 -16.77 -5.42
C TRP A 203 -16.11 -16.44 -4.29
N ASN A 204 -15.10 -17.30 -4.04
CA ASN A 204 -14.04 -16.98 -3.08
C ASN A 204 -13.25 -15.72 -3.50
N LYS A 205 -12.94 -15.59 -4.80
CA LYS A 205 -12.25 -14.41 -5.32
C LYS A 205 -13.17 -13.19 -5.38
N LEU A 206 -14.46 -13.41 -5.69
CA LEU A 206 -15.46 -12.35 -5.70
C LEU A 206 -15.70 -11.78 -4.30
N SER A 207 -15.72 -12.62 -3.26
CA SER A 207 -15.91 -12.16 -1.87
C SER A 207 -14.85 -11.14 -1.42
N LYS A 208 -13.65 -11.17 -2.01
CA LYS A 208 -12.59 -10.16 -1.78
C LYS A 208 -12.71 -8.90 -2.63
N ASN A 209 -13.60 -8.91 -3.64
CA ASN A 209 -13.73 -7.80 -4.58
C ASN A 209 -14.54 -6.66 -3.94
N PRO A 210 -13.97 -5.46 -3.72
CA PRO A 210 -14.67 -4.38 -3.02
C PRO A 210 -15.93 -3.91 -3.74
N ASN A 211 -16.02 -4.07 -5.07
CA ASN A 211 -17.15 -3.60 -5.87
C ASN A 211 -18.24 -4.68 -6.05
N ALA A 212 -18.09 -5.85 -5.41
CA ALA A 212 -19.01 -6.98 -5.60
C ALA A 212 -20.11 -7.08 -4.53
N ILE A 213 -20.26 -6.13 -3.62
CA ILE A 213 -21.16 -6.25 -2.46
C ILE A 213 -22.61 -6.54 -2.87
N GLU A 214 -23.16 -5.81 -3.83
CA GLU A 214 -24.51 -6.04 -4.35
C GLU A 214 -24.67 -7.48 -4.91
N LEU A 215 -23.71 -7.94 -5.71
CA LEU A 215 -23.76 -9.29 -6.30
C LEU A 215 -23.63 -10.39 -5.23
N LEU A 216 -22.84 -10.16 -4.19
CA LEU A 216 -22.70 -11.04 -3.03
C LEU A 216 -23.98 -11.08 -2.18
N THR A 217 -24.58 -9.92 -1.93
CA THR A 217 -25.84 -9.83 -1.14
C THR A 217 -26.97 -10.59 -1.81
N ASN A 218 -27.01 -10.57 -3.16
CA ASN A 218 -28.02 -11.31 -3.94
C ASN A 218 -27.72 -12.84 -4.05
N ASN A 219 -26.54 -13.29 -3.57
CA ASN A 219 -26.10 -14.68 -3.62
C ASN A 219 -25.43 -15.07 -2.29
N LYS A 220 -26.12 -14.89 -1.17
CA LYS A 220 -25.58 -15.05 0.18
C LYS A 220 -25.05 -16.46 0.45
N ASP A 221 -25.67 -17.47 -0.13
CA ASP A 221 -25.27 -18.88 -0.07
C ASP A 221 -23.90 -19.18 -0.69
N LYS A 222 -23.40 -18.27 -1.56
CA LYS A 222 -22.12 -18.42 -2.25
C LYS A 222 -20.99 -17.57 -1.64
N ILE A 223 -21.27 -16.82 -0.57
CA ILE A 223 -20.28 -15.97 0.08
C ILE A 223 -19.21 -16.85 0.77
N ASP A 224 -17.96 -16.59 0.46
CA ASP A 224 -16.83 -17.05 1.28
C ASP A 224 -16.54 -16.03 2.38
N TRP A 225 -17.05 -16.27 3.58
CA TRP A 225 -16.95 -15.35 4.71
C TRP A 225 -15.52 -15.10 5.18
N TYR A 226 -14.66 -16.11 5.05
CA TYR A 226 -13.22 -15.96 5.31
C TYR A 226 -12.59 -14.92 4.39
N SER A 227 -12.92 -14.94 3.10
CA SER A 227 -12.45 -13.95 2.13
C SER A 227 -13.16 -12.59 2.28
N LEU A 228 -14.46 -12.62 2.63
CA LEU A 228 -15.26 -11.40 2.82
C LEU A 228 -14.73 -10.56 3.98
N SER A 229 -14.24 -11.17 5.06
CA SER A 229 -13.69 -10.47 6.22
C SER A 229 -12.55 -9.51 5.86
N TYR A 230 -11.85 -9.75 4.75
CA TYR A 230 -10.82 -8.87 4.21
C TYR A 230 -11.36 -7.74 3.30
N ASN A 231 -12.63 -7.84 2.86
CA ASN A 231 -13.21 -6.89 1.90
C ASN A 231 -13.56 -5.56 2.58
N PRO A 232 -12.93 -4.42 2.20
CA PRO A 232 -13.15 -3.15 2.90
C PRO A 232 -14.57 -2.62 2.80
N ASN A 233 -15.33 -3.02 1.76
CA ASN A 233 -16.70 -2.54 1.56
C ASN A 233 -17.76 -3.47 2.16
N ALA A 234 -17.35 -4.57 2.84
CA ALA A 234 -18.28 -5.56 3.40
C ALA A 234 -18.65 -5.30 4.87
N ILE A 235 -18.27 -4.16 5.47
CA ILE A 235 -18.39 -3.93 6.91
C ILE A 235 -19.83 -4.11 7.41
N GLU A 236 -20.83 -3.54 6.73
CA GLU A 236 -22.24 -3.67 7.15
C GLU A 236 -22.74 -5.11 7.03
N LEU A 237 -22.31 -5.84 5.99
CA LEU A 237 -22.66 -7.25 5.84
C LEU A 237 -22.03 -8.11 6.94
N LEU A 238 -20.82 -7.79 7.35
CA LEU A 238 -20.10 -8.46 8.44
C LEU A 238 -20.66 -8.11 9.83
N LYS A 239 -21.07 -6.84 10.07
CA LYS A 239 -21.75 -6.43 11.31
C LYS A 239 -23.05 -7.22 11.55
N ASN A 240 -23.78 -7.52 10.46
CA ASN A 240 -25.03 -8.28 10.53
C ASN A 240 -24.83 -9.80 10.59
N ASN A 241 -23.60 -10.31 10.53
CA ASN A 241 -23.24 -11.75 10.57
C ASN A 241 -21.95 -11.92 11.36
N ARG A 242 -21.90 -11.43 12.59
CA ARG A 242 -20.70 -11.35 13.42
C ARG A 242 -20.06 -12.72 13.70
N GLU A 243 -20.88 -13.76 13.81
CA GLU A 243 -20.44 -15.13 14.03
C GLU A 243 -19.66 -15.75 12.86
N LEU A 244 -19.76 -15.14 11.67
CA LEU A 244 -19.07 -15.57 10.45
C LEU A 244 -17.79 -14.78 10.18
N ILE A 245 -17.46 -13.80 11.03
CA ILE A 245 -16.24 -13.01 10.89
C ILE A 245 -15.00 -13.84 11.15
N CYS A 246 -14.09 -13.86 10.20
CA CYS A 246 -12.72 -14.32 10.43
C CYS A 246 -11.86 -13.16 10.93
N TRP A 247 -11.66 -13.04 12.24
CA TRP A 247 -10.93 -11.93 12.88
C TRP A 247 -9.47 -11.86 12.44
N TYR A 248 -8.85 -13.02 12.18
CA TYR A 248 -7.53 -13.09 11.57
C TYR A 248 -7.45 -12.31 10.24
N ARG A 249 -8.46 -12.45 9.35
CA ARG A 249 -8.52 -11.72 8.08
C ARG A 249 -8.99 -10.28 8.26
N MET A 250 -9.93 -10.06 9.18
CA MET A 250 -10.43 -8.74 9.53
C MET A 250 -9.31 -7.81 9.98
N SER A 251 -8.27 -8.32 10.65
CA SER A 251 -7.13 -7.53 11.14
C SER A 251 -6.46 -6.69 10.05
N LEU A 252 -6.52 -7.10 8.77
CA LEU A 252 -5.98 -6.34 7.64
C LEU A 252 -7.02 -5.43 6.95
N ASN A 253 -8.31 -5.52 7.34
CA ASN A 253 -9.37 -4.72 6.71
C ASN A 253 -9.29 -3.27 7.18
N PRO A 254 -9.02 -2.29 6.29
CA PRO A 254 -8.81 -0.90 6.72
C PRO A 254 -10.09 -0.21 7.22
N ASN A 255 -11.27 -0.71 6.85
CA ASN A 255 -12.54 -0.11 7.25
C ASN A 255 -13.15 -0.77 8.50
N ALA A 256 -12.48 -1.78 9.09
CA ALA A 256 -12.98 -2.52 10.24
C ALA A 256 -12.51 -1.97 11.61
N ILE A 257 -12.01 -0.75 11.69
CA ILE A 257 -11.30 -0.23 12.87
C ILE A 257 -12.17 -0.26 14.14
N GLU A 258 -13.45 0.09 14.05
CA GLU A 258 -14.38 0.02 15.20
C GLU A 258 -14.55 -1.43 15.70
N LEU A 259 -14.81 -2.36 14.77
CA LEU A 259 -14.95 -3.79 15.12
C LEU A 259 -13.66 -4.38 15.69
N LEU A 260 -12.50 -3.96 15.15
CA LEU A 260 -11.20 -4.39 15.65
C LEU A 260 -10.91 -3.83 17.04
N ASP A 261 -11.30 -2.60 17.33
CA ASP A 261 -11.19 -1.98 18.65
C ASP A 261 -12.03 -2.76 19.69
N GLU A 262 -13.32 -2.98 19.39
CA GLU A 262 -14.21 -3.79 20.24
C GLU A 262 -13.61 -5.19 20.53
N LYS A 263 -13.08 -5.84 19.49
CA LYS A 263 -12.48 -7.18 19.62
C LYS A 263 -11.21 -7.18 20.45
N ILE A 264 -10.34 -6.17 20.28
CA ILE A 264 -9.12 -6.01 21.07
C ILE A 264 -9.47 -5.79 22.55
N GLN A 265 -10.47 -4.94 22.85
CA GLN A 265 -10.93 -4.69 24.21
C GLN A 265 -11.47 -5.98 24.84
N TYR A 266 -12.26 -6.74 24.11
CA TYR A 266 -12.73 -8.07 24.55
C TYR A 266 -11.56 -9.02 24.84
N GLU A 267 -10.61 -9.16 23.92
CA GLU A 267 -9.46 -10.05 24.10
C GLU A 267 -8.56 -9.63 25.29
N ASN A 268 -8.44 -8.35 25.57
CA ASN A 268 -7.65 -7.83 26.70
C ASN A 268 -8.32 -8.09 28.07
N GLN A 269 -9.62 -8.41 28.12
CA GLN A 269 -10.37 -8.73 29.34
C GLN A 269 -10.38 -10.24 29.63
N LEU A 270 -9.99 -11.08 28.66
CA LEU A 270 -9.96 -12.53 28.84
C LEU A 270 -8.83 -12.95 29.79
N LEU A 271 -9.10 -13.98 30.59
CA LEU A 271 -8.04 -14.68 31.28
C LEU A 271 -7.13 -15.39 30.28
N GLU A 272 -5.88 -15.64 30.64
CA GLU A 272 -4.88 -16.25 29.76
C GLU A 272 -5.37 -17.57 29.15
N ASN A 273 -5.92 -18.45 29.97
CA ASN A 273 -6.48 -19.74 29.51
C ASN A 273 -7.64 -19.55 28.51
N ASP A 274 -8.51 -18.56 28.73
CA ASP A 274 -9.65 -18.31 27.83
C ASP A 274 -9.17 -17.75 26.49
N TYR A 275 -8.16 -16.88 26.53
CA TYR A 275 -7.53 -16.38 25.31
C TYR A 275 -6.83 -17.49 24.53
N GLU A 276 -6.11 -18.41 25.22
CA GLU A 276 -5.44 -19.53 24.57
C GLU A 276 -6.43 -20.54 23.95
N ASN A 277 -7.63 -20.66 24.51
CA ASN A 277 -8.70 -21.50 23.97
C ASN A 277 -9.45 -20.91 22.78
N LEU A 278 -9.28 -19.60 22.47
CA LEU A 278 -9.85 -19.04 21.26
C LEU A 278 -9.27 -19.71 20.02
N ASN A 279 -10.15 -20.01 19.05
CA ASN A 279 -9.69 -20.48 17.75
C ASN A 279 -8.74 -19.43 17.12
N TYR A 280 -7.71 -19.90 16.41
CA TYR A 280 -6.75 -19.04 15.74
C TYR A 280 -7.41 -18.00 14.79
N TYR A 281 -8.49 -18.38 14.10
CA TYR A 281 -9.22 -17.49 13.20
C TYR A 281 -10.09 -16.44 13.92
N ASP A 282 -10.33 -16.66 15.23
CA ASP A 282 -11.16 -15.79 16.07
C ASP A 282 -10.35 -14.77 16.85
N ARG A 283 -9.03 -14.73 16.66
CA ARG A 283 -8.12 -13.80 17.33
C ARG A 283 -7.72 -12.65 16.41
N ILE A 284 -7.43 -11.50 17.03
CA ILE A 284 -6.71 -10.41 16.35
C ILE A 284 -5.30 -10.88 15.99
N TYR A 285 -4.93 -10.70 14.72
CA TYR A 285 -3.61 -11.08 14.26
C TYR A 285 -2.73 -9.83 14.04
N TYR A 286 -1.90 -9.52 15.02
CA TYR A 286 -1.08 -8.30 15.05
C TYR A 286 -0.08 -8.19 13.90
N PHE A 287 0.30 -9.30 13.28
CA PHE A 287 1.07 -9.29 12.03
C PHE A 287 0.32 -8.55 10.90
N TRP A 288 -0.98 -8.83 10.71
CA TRP A 288 -1.81 -8.14 9.72
C TRP A 288 -2.27 -6.76 10.22
N LEU A 289 -2.59 -6.63 11.50
CA LEU A 289 -2.98 -5.35 12.09
C LEU A 289 -1.87 -4.31 11.95
N SER A 290 -0.61 -4.71 12.11
CA SER A 290 0.55 -3.81 11.93
C SER A 290 0.68 -3.26 10.50
N GLN A 291 0.19 -4.00 9.51
CA GLN A 291 0.17 -3.55 8.11
C GLN A 291 -1.08 -2.74 7.77
N ASN A 292 -2.13 -2.78 8.60
CA ASN A 292 -3.38 -2.07 8.34
C ASN A 292 -3.18 -0.55 8.47
N SER A 293 -3.37 0.17 7.36
CA SER A 293 -3.10 1.61 7.27
C SER A 293 -3.95 2.46 8.22
N ASN A 294 -5.14 2.00 8.58
CA ASN A 294 -6.06 2.75 9.44
C ASN A 294 -5.94 2.35 10.93
N ALA A 295 -5.16 1.29 11.25
CA ALA A 295 -5.02 0.78 12.62
C ALA A 295 -3.94 1.51 13.47
N ILE A 296 -3.40 2.63 13.02
CA ILE A 296 -2.28 3.34 13.69
C ILE A 296 -2.61 3.70 15.14
N ARG A 297 -3.86 4.11 15.45
CA ARG A 297 -4.29 4.38 16.82
C ARG A 297 -4.25 3.10 17.68
N LEU A 298 -4.84 2.02 17.18
CA LEU A 298 -4.87 0.72 17.89
C LEU A 298 -3.45 0.18 18.14
N LEU A 299 -2.55 0.35 17.18
CA LEU A 299 -1.15 -0.05 17.31
C LEU A 299 -0.40 0.81 18.33
N LYS A 300 -0.66 2.12 18.38
CA LYS A 300 -0.07 3.02 19.38
C LYS A 300 -0.46 2.63 20.80
N GLU A 301 -1.71 2.17 21.00
CA GLU A 301 -2.24 1.71 22.27
C GLU A 301 -1.75 0.29 22.66
N ASN A 302 -1.28 -0.50 21.69
CA ASN A 302 -0.83 -1.89 21.87
C ASN A 302 0.61 -2.12 21.37
N GLN A 303 1.55 -1.23 21.75
CA GLN A 303 2.91 -1.21 21.19
C GLN A 303 3.71 -2.49 21.44
N ASN A 304 3.44 -3.22 22.53
CA ASN A 304 4.10 -4.48 22.86
C ASN A 304 3.71 -5.65 21.92
N LYS A 305 2.59 -5.52 21.20
CA LYS A 305 2.08 -6.54 20.26
C LYS A 305 2.45 -6.24 18.79
N ILE A 306 3.14 -5.12 18.51
CA ILE A 306 3.49 -4.69 17.15
C ILE A 306 4.45 -5.67 16.48
N ASN A 307 4.11 -6.07 15.24
CA ASN A 307 5.06 -6.70 14.35
C ASN A 307 5.80 -5.62 13.52
N TRP A 308 7.03 -5.30 13.90
CA TRP A 308 7.82 -4.23 13.30
C TRP A 308 8.19 -4.45 11.82
N ASN A 309 8.29 -5.72 11.40
CA ASN A 309 8.51 -6.04 10.00
C ASN A 309 7.31 -5.60 9.14
N THR A 310 6.10 -6.04 9.52
CA THR A 310 4.89 -5.68 8.75
C THR A 310 4.51 -4.22 8.94
N LEU A 311 4.76 -3.62 10.11
CA LEU A 311 4.58 -2.19 10.33
C LEU A 311 5.44 -1.35 9.36
N SER A 312 6.64 -1.83 8.99
CA SER A 312 7.51 -1.13 8.04
C SER A 312 6.91 -1.01 6.62
N TYR A 313 5.94 -1.87 6.24
CA TYR A 313 5.16 -1.71 5.01
C TYR A 313 4.02 -0.69 5.14
N ASN A 314 3.59 -0.36 6.35
CA ASN A 314 2.45 0.51 6.59
C ASN A 314 2.79 1.96 6.25
N GLU A 315 2.15 2.51 5.23
CA GLU A 315 2.40 3.89 4.76
C GLU A 315 1.97 4.94 5.78
N SER A 316 1.01 4.61 6.66
CA SER A 316 0.46 5.51 7.67
C SER A 316 1.33 5.70 8.91
N ILE A 317 2.49 5.00 9.01
CA ILE A 317 3.53 5.34 10.00
C ILE A 317 4.20 6.67 9.70
N PHE A 318 3.93 7.25 8.54
CA PHE A 318 4.40 8.56 8.12
C PHE A 318 3.25 9.57 8.16
N LYS A 319 3.56 10.79 8.56
CA LYS A 319 2.68 11.96 8.45
C LYS A 319 3.28 13.00 7.53
N ASN A 320 2.44 13.70 6.78
CA ASN A 320 2.88 14.93 6.13
C ASN A 320 3.11 16.00 7.19
N GLU A 321 4.24 16.69 7.13
CA GLU A 321 4.49 17.82 8.02
C GLU A 321 3.46 18.92 7.75
N LYS A 322 2.73 19.32 8.79
CA LYS A 322 1.75 20.42 8.65
C LYS A 322 2.50 21.74 8.49
N MET A 323 1.97 22.61 7.62
CA MET A 323 2.41 24.00 7.56
C MET A 323 2.34 24.62 8.97
N PRO A 324 3.41 25.29 9.44
CA PRO A 324 3.33 26.05 10.69
C PRO A 324 2.19 27.06 10.62
N TYR A 325 1.44 27.21 11.73
CA TYR A 325 0.37 28.21 11.79
C TYR A 325 0.96 29.59 11.44
N ILE A 326 0.31 30.27 10.52
CA ILE A 326 0.66 31.61 10.03
C ILE A 326 0.04 32.64 10.98
#